data_df167a204d7a814a07ec929374a54be8
#
_entry.id   df167a204d7a814a07ec929374a54be8
#
_cell.length_a   1.000
_cell.length_b   1.000
_cell.length_c   1.000
_cell.angle_alpha   90.00
_cell.angle_beta   90.00
_cell.angle_gamma   90.00
#
_symmetry.space_group_name_H-M   'P 1'
#
loop_
_entity.id
_entity.type
_entity.pdbx_description
1 polymer ?
#
loop_
_entity_poly.entity_id
_entity_poly.type
_entity_poly.pdbx_seq_one_letter_code
_entity_poly.pdbx_strand_id
1 'polypeptide(L)'
;MASPPPCLPRSAPCRSPPPPEPPLRVKVVGLFTSSSFQRAKSAAESLKSNYPSKFEDPIIVPLQEFAWDQYLQEKKREFKNEIWEYSSYVMCFVNDQLLGDAADLQKWAHKMWDIVDVKPPELYEALTVDYSAKYLRDTKHDFVFLDISIDFHPIGRLIFELYSDACPKTCRNFKVLCTGKVGYSQSGIKLHYVGSVIHRVVPNGWIQGGDIAYGKGDDGESIYGPTFEDENFSIPHNKRGVLGMANKGRHSNGSQFYITLQPTPYLDKKYVAFGYVHSQV
;
A
#
# COMPACT_ATOMS: atom_id res chain seq x y z
N MET A 1 -74.47 6.06 -56.54
CA MET A 1 -73.93 5.67 -55.20
C MET A 1 -72.44 5.37 -55.40
N ALA A 2 -71.60 6.30 -54.93
CA ALA A 2 -70.14 6.17 -55.08
C ALA A 2 -69.57 5.52 -53.81
N SER A 3 -68.77 4.48 -54.01
CA SER A 3 -68.08 3.76 -52.91
C SER A 3 -67.01 4.66 -52.26
N PRO A 4 -66.80 4.58 -50.94
CA PRO A 4 -65.79 5.36 -50.26
C PRO A 4 -64.40 4.83 -50.58
N PRO A 5 -63.34 5.68 -50.56
CA PRO A 5 -61.95 5.27 -50.85
C PRO A 5 -61.38 4.40 -49.68
N PRO A 6 -60.41 3.51 -50.00
CA PRO A 6 -59.79 2.62 -48.99
C PRO A 6 -58.91 3.44 -47.98
N CYS A 7 -59.04 3.10 -46.71
CA CYS A 7 -58.22 3.63 -45.62
C CYS A 7 -56.75 3.22 -45.77
N LEU A 8 -55.87 4.22 -45.82
CA LEU A 8 -54.41 4.01 -45.72
C LEU A 8 -54.02 3.42 -44.37
N PRO A 9 -53.09 2.48 -44.34
CA PRO A 9 -52.64 1.90 -43.09
C PRO A 9 -51.90 2.95 -42.21
N ARG A 10 -52.31 3.07 -40.96
CA ARG A 10 -51.66 3.93 -39.98
C ARG A 10 -50.20 3.48 -39.84
N SER A 11 -49.26 4.41 -40.06
CA SER A 11 -47.83 4.21 -39.79
C SER A 11 -47.65 3.81 -38.30
N ALA A 12 -46.92 2.72 -38.09
CA ALA A 12 -46.54 2.28 -36.75
C ALA A 12 -45.76 3.36 -36.00
N PRO A 13 -45.98 3.54 -34.70
CA PRO A 13 -45.24 4.53 -33.94
C PRO A 13 -43.76 4.24 -33.99
N CYS A 14 -42.97 5.22 -34.38
CA CYS A 14 -41.53 5.20 -34.37
C CYS A 14 -41.09 4.98 -32.93
N ARG A 15 -40.60 3.76 -32.60
CA ARG A 15 -40.00 3.52 -31.27
C ARG A 15 -38.74 4.37 -31.20
N SER A 16 -38.68 5.26 -30.24
CA SER A 16 -37.45 5.95 -29.89
C SER A 16 -36.35 4.94 -29.64
N PRO A 17 -35.12 5.18 -30.12
CA PRO A 17 -33.99 4.27 -29.83
C PRO A 17 -33.86 4.11 -28.32
N PRO A 18 -33.52 2.92 -27.83
CA PRO A 18 -33.29 2.70 -26.41
C PRO A 18 -32.23 3.68 -25.91
N PRO A 19 -32.33 4.17 -24.67
CA PRO A 19 -31.33 5.06 -24.10
C PRO A 19 -29.95 4.39 -24.21
N PRO A 20 -28.89 5.17 -24.45
CA PRO A 20 -27.54 4.62 -24.52
C PRO A 20 -27.20 3.89 -23.22
N GLU A 21 -26.64 2.68 -23.34
CA GLU A 21 -26.19 1.93 -22.18
C GLU A 21 -25.14 2.75 -21.41
N PRO A 22 -25.19 2.77 -20.07
CA PRO A 22 -24.22 3.48 -19.27
C PRO A 22 -22.80 2.93 -19.54
N PRO A 23 -21.77 3.78 -19.53
CA PRO A 23 -20.42 3.35 -19.77
C PRO A 23 -19.96 2.37 -18.70
N LEU A 24 -19.12 1.40 -19.09
CA LEU A 24 -18.56 0.39 -18.20
C LEU A 24 -17.46 1.02 -17.34
N ARG A 25 -17.45 0.64 -16.06
CA ARG A 25 -16.44 1.07 -15.10
C ARG A 25 -15.47 -0.07 -14.80
N VAL A 26 -14.21 0.12 -15.16
CA VAL A 26 -13.13 -0.85 -14.88
C VAL A 26 -12.36 -0.36 -13.66
N LYS A 27 -12.20 -1.21 -12.64
CA LYS A 27 -11.42 -0.94 -11.43
C LYS A 27 -10.33 -1.99 -11.30
N VAL A 28 -9.10 -1.52 -11.10
CA VAL A 28 -7.90 -2.34 -10.87
C VAL A 28 -7.35 -2.03 -9.49
N VAL A 29 -7.30 -3.02 -8.62
CA VAL A 29 -6.75 -2.91 -7.26
C VAL A 29 -5.63 -3.91 -7.13
N GLY A 30 -4.44 -3.50 -6.70
CA GLY A 30 -3.35 -4.45 -6.58
C GLY A 30 -2.06 -3.88 -6.04
N LEU A 31 -1.11 -4.77 -5.83
CA LEU A 31 0.22 -4.45 -5.36
C LEU A 31 0.99 -3.68 -6.43
N PHE A 32 1.33 -2.41 -6.15
CA PHE A 32 1.93 -1.53 -7.15
C PHE A 32 3.33 -1.95 -7.60
N THR A 33 4.04 -2.76 -6.80
CA THR A 33 5.35 -3.34 -7.12
C THR A 33 5.26 -4.62 -7.95
N SER A 34 4.05 -5.05 -8.32
CA SER A 34 3.84 -6.26 -9.11
C SER A 34 3.68 -5.96 -10.60
N SER A 35 4.35 -6.72 -11.46
CA SER A 35 4.18 -6.64 -12.92
C SER A 35 2.76 -7.00 -13.37
N SER A 36 2.04 -7.85 -12.62
CA SER A 36 0.64 -8.17 -12.89
C SER A 36 -0.27 -6.95 -12.69
N PHE A 37 0.02 -6.07 -11.71
CA PHE A 37 -0.70 -4.81 -11.55
C PHE A 37 -0.49 -3.88 -12.76
N GLN A 38 0.74 -3.73 -13.26
CA GLN A 38 1.01 -2.91 -14.43
C GLN A 38 0.37 -3.48 -15.71
N ARG A 39 0.30 -4.80 -15.82
CA ARG A 39 -0.41 -5.48 -16.90
C ARG A 39 -1.90 -5.18 -16.89
N ALA A 40 -2.55 -5.30 -15.74
CA ALA A 40 -3.96 -4.99 -15.58
C ALA A 40 -4.26 -3.51 -15.82
N LYS A 41 -3.41 -2.61 -15.28
CA LYS A 41 -3.50 -1.16 -15.49
C LYS A 41 -3.41 -0.82 -16.98
N SER A 42 -2.42 -1.35 -17.70
CA SER A 42 -2.24 -1.12 -19.13
C SER A 42 -3.46 -1.59 -19.94
N ALA A 43 -4.01 -2.76 -19.63
CA ALA A 43 -5.21 -3.27 -20.28
C ALA A 43 -6.44 -2.38 -20.03
N ALA A 44 -6.64 -1.89 -18.80
CA ALA A 44 -7.73 -0.98 -18.46
C ALA A 44 -7.61 0.37 -19.19
N GLU A 45 -6.40 0.94 -19.26
CA GLU A 45 -6.12 2.19 -19.98
C GLU A 45 -6.31 2.00 -21.51
N SER A 46 -5.94 0.83 -22.06
CA SER A 46 -6.16 0.51 -23.48
C SER A 46 -7.64 0.40 -23.83
N LEU A 47 -8.48 -0.17 -22.95
CA LEU A 47 -9.94 -0.21 -23.12
C LEU A 47 -10.52 1.21 -23.22
N LYS A 48 -10.14 2.11 -22.31
CA LYS A 48 -10.60 3.51 -22.34
C LYS A 48 -10.11 4.26 -23.58
N SER A 49 -8.85 4.07 -23.96
CA SER A 49 -8.25 4.75 -25.12
C SER A 49 -8.90 4.35 -26.44
N ASN A 50 -9.24 3.06 -26.60
CA ASN A 50 -9.84 2.57 -27.84
C ASN A 50 -11.36 2.78 -27.90
N TYR A 51 -12.04 2.79 -26.73
CA TYR A 51 -13.50 2.93 -26.66
C TYR A 51 -13.91 4.01 -25.63
N PRO A 52 -13.58 5.29 -25.85
CA PRO A 52 -13.77 6.35 -24.84
C PRO A 52 -15.24 6.60 -24.47
N SER A 53 -16.19 6.31 -25.39
CA SER A 53 -17.63 6.45 -25.13
C SER A 53 -18.26 5.26 -24.39
N LYS A 54 -17.60 4.10 -24.36
CA LYS A 54 -18.09 2.87 -23.75
C LYS A 54 -17.52 2.61 -22.37
N PHE A 55 -16.42 3.25 -22.02
CA PHE A 55 -15.74 3.10 -20.73
C PHE A 55 -15.60 4.43 -20.02
N GLU A 56 -15.78 4.41 -18.71
CA GLU A 56 -15.31 5.47 -17.81
C GLU A 56 -13.78 5.45 -17.69
N ASP A 57 -13.21 6.51 -17.09
CA ASP A 57 -11.78 6.48 -16.76
C ASP A 57 -11.51 5.36 -15.76
N PRO A 58 -10.49 4.51 -15.98
CA PRO A 58 -10.26 3.37 -15.12
C PRO A 58 -9.86 3.79 -13.72
N ILE A 59 -10.45 3.15 -12.72
CA ILE A 59 -10.11 3.38 -11.31
C ILE A 59 -8.91 2.52 -10.97
N ILE A 60 -7.73 3.11 -10.85
CA ILE A 60 -6.48 2.43 -10.51
C ILE A 60 -6.16 2.66 -9.04
N VAL A 61 -6.15 1.59 -8.25
CA VAL A 61 -5.89 1.62 -6.81
C VAL A 61 -4.59 0.88 -6.51
N PRO A 62 -3.46 1.57 -6.49
CA PRO A 62 -2.19 0.98 -6.10
C PRO A 62 -2.19 0.73 -4.59
N LEU A 63 -1.84 -0.47 -4.19
CA LEU A 63 -1.70 -0.85 -2.79
C LEU A 63 -0.25 -1.25 -2.51
N GLN A 64 0.20 -0.99 -1.31
CA GLN A 64 1.44 -1.52 -0.76
C GLN A 64 1.19 -2.96 -0.28
N GLU A 65 2.24 -3.74 -0.08
CA GLU A 65 2.18 -5.18 0.22
C GLU A 65 1.19 -5.49 1.36
N PHE A 66 1.36 -4.81 2.49
CA PHE A 66 0.47 -5.04 3.63
C PHE A 66 -0.99 -4.61 3.34
N ALA A 67 -1.18 -3.45 2.70
CA ALA A 67 -2.53 -2.99 2.34
C ALA A 67 -3.19 -3.96 1.34
N TRP A 68 -2.39 -4.58 0.47
CA TRP A 68 -2.83 -5.65 -0.41
C TRP A 68 -3.27 -6.89 0.37
N ASP A 69 -2.46 -7.34 1.33
CA ASP A 69 -2.78 -8.51 2.16
C ASP A 69 -4.06 -8.30 2.96
N GLN A 70 -4.22 -7.12 3.56
CA GLN A 70 -5.45 -6.76 4.26
C GLN A 70 -6.65 -6.73 3.32
N TYR A 71 -6.52 -6.08 2.17
CA TYR A 71 -7.56 -6.01 1.14
C TYR A 71 -7.95 -7.40 0.65
N LEU A 72 -6.97 -8.26 0.38
CA LEU A 72 -7.20 -9.65 -0.03
C LEU A 72 -7.95 -10.45 1.05
N GLN A 73 -7.58 -10.30 2.31
CA GLN A 73 -8.28 -10.96 3.42
C GLN A 73 -9.73 -10.47 3.58
N GLU A 74 -9.97 -9.17 3.42
CA GLU A 74 -11.32 -8.60 3.43
C GLU A 74 -12.15 -9.17 2.27
N LYS A 75 -11.59 -9.20 1.06
CA LYS A 75 -12.26 -9.77 -0.12
C LYS A 75 -12.50 -11.28 -0.01
N LYS A 76 -11.58 -12.03 0.57
CA LYS A 76 -11.79 -13.46 0.88
C LYS A 76 -12.98 -13.70 1.84
N ARG A 77 -13.19 -12.80 2.80
CA ARG A 77 -14.36 -12.86 3.69
C ARG A 77 -15.67 -12.48 2.98
N GLU A 78 -15.61 -11.51 2.07
CA GLU A 78 -16.75 -11.02 1.29
C GLU A 78 -17.20 -12.04 0.25
N PHE A 79 -16.30 -12.52 -0.60
CA PHE A 79 -16.59 -13.43 -1.72
C PHE A 79 -16.49 -14.93 -1.36
N LYS A 80 -16.05 -15.27 -0.13
CA LYS A 80 -15.96 -16.64 0.41
C LYS A 80 -15.25 -17.62 -0.55
N ASN A 81 -15.98 -18.64 -1.02
CA ASN A 81 -15.38 -19.77 -1.76
C ASN A 81 -14.82 -19.39 -3.14
N GLU A 82 -15.28 -18.30 -3.75
CA GLU A 82 -14.87 -17.92 -5.12
C GLU A 82 -13.40 -17.49 -5.21
N ILE A 83 -12.83 -16.96 -4.12
CA ILE A 83 -11.47 -16.42 -4.11
C ILE A 83 -10.58 -17.00 -2.99
N TRP A 84 -10.98 -18.14 -2.41
CA TRP A 84 -10.22 -18.73 -1.30
C TRP A 84 -8.74 -19.02 -1.67
N GLU A 85 -8.51 -19.54 -2.89
CA GLU A 85 -7.18 -19.87 -3.42
C GLU A 85 -6.56 -18.73 -4.26
N TYR A 86 -7.09 -17.50 -4.15
CA TYR A 86 -6.58 -16.39 -4.94
C TYR A 86 -5.13 -16.08 -4.59
N SER A 87 -4.24 -16.23 -5.56
CA SER A 87 -2.78 -16.08 -5.40
C SER A 87 -2.20 -14.90 -6.20
N SER A 88 -3.01 -14.22 -7.02
CA SER A 88 -2.53 -13.07 -7.79
C SER A 88 -2.38 -11.82 -6.91
N TYR A 89 -1.50 -10.91 -7.31
CA TYR A 89 -1.27 -9.62 -6.66
C TYR A 89 -2.12 -8.47 -7.21
N VAL A 90 -3.16 -8.77 -7.98
CA VAL A 90 -4.08 -7.78 -8.54
C VAL A 90 -5.48 -8.37 -8.67
N MET A 91 -6.49 -7.58 -8.36
CA MET A 91 -7.91 -7.87 -8.62
C MET A 91 -8.50 -6.84 -9.58
N CYS A 92 -9.21 -7.32 -10.59
CA CYS A 92 -9.87 -6.53 -11.61
C CYS A 92 -11.38 -6.67 -11.48
N PHE A 93 -12.09 -5.55 -11.56
CA PHE A 93 -13.54 -5.49 -11.47
C PHE A 93 -14.12 -4.77 -12.67
N VAL A 94 -15.30 -5.19 -13.12
CA VAL A 94 -16.11 -4.50 -14.11
C VAL A 94 -17.48 -4.25 -13.48
N ASN A 95 -17.91 -3.00 -13.41
CA ASN A 95 -19.16 -2.59 -12.74
C ASN A 95 -19.29 -3.17 -11.31
N ASP A 96 -18.19 -3.14 -10.54
CA ASP A 96 -18.07 -3.68 -9.18
C ASP A 96 -18.18 -5.22 -9.06
N GLN A 97 -18.33 -5.93 -10.16
CA GLN A 97 -18.24 -7.40 -10.18
C GLN A 97 -16.79 -7.85 -10.38
N LEU A 98 -16.33 -8.80 -9.56
CA LEU A 98 -14.99 -9.35 -9.69
C LEU A 98 -14.88 -10.11 -11.02
N LEU A 99 -13.92 -9.70 -11.85
CA LEU A 99 -13.60 -10.38 -13.11
C LEU A 99 -12.50 -11.44 -12.91
N GLY A 100 -11.54 -11.16 -12.04
CA GLY A 100 -10.38 -12.01 -11.79
C GLY A 100 -9.08 -11.22 -11.75
N ASP A 101 -8.01 -11.82 -12.24
CA ASP A 101 -6.66 -11.21 -12.26
C ASP A 101 -6.35 -10.44 -13.58
N ALA A 102 -5.08 -10.07 -13.76
CA ALA A 102 -4.64 -9.36 -14.97
C ALA A 102 -4.85 -10.17 -16.25
N ALA A 103 -4.66 -11.49 -16.19
CA ALA A 103 -4.82 -12.35 -17.36
C ALA A 103 -6.31 -12.48 -17.72
N ASP A 104 -7.18 -12.52 -16.73
CA ASP A 104 -8.63 -12.58 -16.95
C ASP A 104 -9.16 -11.26 -17.54
N LEU A 105 -8.65 -10.11 -17.08
CA LEU A 105 -8.98 -8.82 -17.69
C LEU A 105 -8.51 -8.74 -19.14
N GLN A 106 -7.29 -9.21 -19.46
CA GLN A 106 -6.78 -9.24 -20.83
C GLN A 106 -7.61 -10.17 -21.73
N LYS A 107 -7.98 -11.38 -21.25
CA LYS A 107 -8.85 -12.31 -21.96
C LYS A 107 -10.23 -11.70 -22.22
N TRP A 108 -10.81 -11.06 -21.21
CA TRP A 108 -12.10 -10.39 -21.34
C TRP A 108 -12.04 -9.23 -22.34
N ALA A 109 -10.99 -8.38 -22.26
CA ALA A 109 -10.78 -7.29 -23.19
C ALA A 109 -10.63 -7.78 -24.64
N HIS A 110 -9.87 -8.85 -24.86
CA HIS A 110 -9.74 -9.45 -26.18
C HIS A 110 -11.08 -10.05 -26.68
N LYS A 111 -11.75 -10.84 -25.86
CA LYS A 111 -12.99 -11.52 -26.25
C LYS A 111 -14.14 -10.57 -26.56
N MET A 112 -14.31 -9.52 -25.77
CA MET A 112 -15.48 -8.63 -25.85
C MET A 112 -15.23 -7.39 -26.72
N TRP A 113 -13.98 -6.95 -26.85
CA TRP A 113 -13.59 -5.66 -27.42
C TRP A 113 -12.48 -5.76 -28.47
N ASP A 114 -12.02 -6.98 -28.78
CA ASP A 114 -10.93 -7.26 -29.72
C ASP A 114 -9.64 -6.46 -29.42
N ILE A 115 -9.38 -6.20 -28.15
CA ILE A 115 -8.16 -5.49 -27.71
C ILE A 115 -7.10 -6.51 -27.29
N VAL A 116 -5.94 -6.43 -27.95
CA VAL A 116 -4.75 -7.18 -27.60
C VAL A 116 -3.72 -6.24 -27.01
N ASP A 117 -3.66 -6.13 -25.67
CA ASP A 117 -2.61 -5.38 -24.97
C ASP A 117 -1.64 -6.37 -24.32
N VAL A 118 -0.78 -6.95 -25.15
CA VAL A 118 0.28 -7.88 -24.69
C VAL A 118 1.63 -7.25 -24.99
N LYS A 119 2.31 -6.82 -23.93
CA LYS A 119 3.69 -6.33 -24.00
C LYS A 119 4.65 -7.40 -23.51
N PRO A 120 5.92 -7.37 -23.91
CA PRO A 120 6.93 -8.28 -23.38
C PRO A 120 7.02 -8.19 -21.84
N PRO A 121 7.28 -9.31 -21.14
CA PRO A 121 7.40 -9.32 -19.67
C PRO A 121 8.39 -8.29 -19.12
N GLU A 122 9.53 -8.13 -19.80
CA GLU A 122 10.60 -7.19 -19.42
C GLU A 122 10.12 -5.74 -19.44
N LEU A 123 9.20 -5.40 -20.35
CA LEU A 123 8.62 -4.06 -20.41
C LEU A 123 7.68 -3.81 -19.22
N TYR A 124 6.88 -4.81 -18.82
CA TYR A 124 6.05 -4.66 -17.62
C TYR A 124 6.89 -4.55 -16.36
N GLU A 125 8.03 -5.24 -16.26
CA GLU A 125 8.98 -5.10 -15.15
C GLU A 125 9.56 -3.68 -15.11
N ALA A 126 10.03 -3.16 -16.24
CA ALA A 126 10.53 -1.79 -16.32
C ALA A 126 9.46 -0.75 -15.95
N LEU A 127 8.25 -0.90 -16.46
CA LEU A 127 7.10 -0.05 -16.11
C LEU A 127 6.77 -0.13 -14.62
N THR A 128 6.95 -1.29 -14.00
CA THR A 128 6.74 -1.49 -12.56
C THR A 128 7.76 -0.69 -11.74
N VAL A 129 9.03 -0.72 -12.11
CA VAL A 129 10.10 0.04 -11.45
C VAL A 129 9.83 1.54 -11.56
N ASP A 130 9.52 2.03 -12.76
CA ASP A 130 9.24 3.45 -13.00
C ASP A 130 8.00 3.94 -12.25
N TYR A 131 6.92 3.16 -12.29
CA TYR A 131 5.69 3.47 -11.57
C TYR A 131 5.90 3.49 -10.06
N SER A 132 6.61 2.49 -9.53
CA SER A 132 6.94 2.41 -8.11
C SER A 132 7.78 3.59 -7.66
N ALA A 133 8.81 3.95 -8.42
CA ALA A 133 9.66 5.09 -8.12
C ALA A 133 8.88 6.42 -8.18
N LYS A 134 7.93 6.56 -9.12
CA LYS A 134 7.04 7.72 -9.19
C LYS A 134 6.10 7.75 -8.00
N TYR A 135 5.41 6.64 -7.71
CA TYR A 135 4.48 6.52 -6.59
C TYR A 135 5.14 6.90 -5.26
N LEU A 136 6.34 6.37 -4.99
CA LEU A 136 7.11 6.70 -3.78
C LEU A 136 7.55 8.16 -3.71
N ARG A 137 7.85 8.80 -4.86
CA ARG A 137 8.18 10.24 -4.91
C ARG A 137 6.97 11.15 -4.71
N ASP A 138 5.81 10.73 -5.20
CA ASP A 138 4.58 11.50 -5.09
C ASP A 138 3.97 11.43 -3.67
N THR A 139 4.39 10.45 -2.85
CA THR A 139 4.03 10.41 -1.42
C THR A 139 4.85 11.47 -0.67
N LYS A 140 4.21 12.18 0.26
CA LYS A 140 4.90 13.15 1.15
C LYS A 140 5.65 12.46 2.30
N HIS A 141 5.84 11.14 2.21
CA HIS A 141 6.48 10.34 3.24
C HIS A 141 7.96 10.16 2.96
N ASP A 142 8.74 10.05 4.01
CA ASP A 142 10.13 9.65 3.93
C ASP A 142 10.25 8.11 3.97
N PHE A 143 11.25 7.57 3.27
CA PHE A 143 11.57 6.15 3.31
C PHE A 143 13.00 5.95 3.80
N VAL A 144 13.17 5.02 4.72
CA VAL A 144 14.48 4.60 5.24
C VAL A 144 14.54 3.08 5.34
N PHE A 145 15.74 2.53 5.50
CA PHE A 145 15.89 1.08 5.64
C PHE A 145 16.87 0.72 6.75
N LEU A 146 16.70 -0.49 7.28
CA LEU A 146 17.65 -1.17 8.16
C LEU A 146 17.97 -2.54 7.58
N ASP A 147 19.26 -2.85 7.43
CA ASP A 147 19.74 -4.19 7.11
C ASP A 147 19.83 -5.00 8.41
N ILE A 148 19.22 -6.17 8.39
CA ILE A 148 19.11 -7.04 9.56
C ILE A 148 20.03 -8.26 9.39
N SER A 149 20.71 -8.61 10.47
CA SER A 149 21.51 -9.84 10.55
C SER A 149 21.19 -10.61 11.83
N ILE A 150 21.34 -11.93 11.79
CA ILE A 150 21.31 -12.83 12.96
C ILE A 150 22.66 -13.54 13.00
N ASP A 151 23.33 -13.51 14.14
CA ASP A 151 24.66 -14.10 14.33
C ASP A 151 25.64 -13.71 13.21
N PHE A 152 25.65 -12.40 12.85
CA PHE A 152 26.43 -11.81 11.76
C PHE A 152 26.09 -12.27 10.34
N HIS A 153 25.09 -13.15 10.17
CA HIS A 153 24.59 -13.54 8.86
C HIS A 153 23.50 -12.57 8.41
N PRO A 154 23.64 -11.92 7.24
CA PRO A 154 22.63 -11.02 6.72
C PRO A 154 21.34 -11.81 6.41
N ILE A 155 20.20 -11.33 6.91
CA ILE A 155 18.88 -11.95 6.72
C ILE A 155 18.08 -11.22 5.66
N GLY A 156 18.16 -9.87 5.65
CA GLY A 156 17.40 -9.07 4.72
C GLY A 156 17.31 -7.61 5.15
N ARG A 157 16.46 -6.88 4.45
CA ARG A 157 16.27 -5.45 4.61
C ARG A 157 14.83 -5.14 5.04
N LEU A 158 14.66 -4.34 6.06
CA LEU A 158 13.38 -3.73 6.44
C LEU A 158 13.32 -2.33 5.85
N ILE A 159 12.32 -2.06 5.05
CA ILE A 159 12.04 -0.71 4.52
C ILE A 159 10.93 -0.10 5.37
N PHE A 160 11.14 1.12 5.82
CA PHE A 160 10.20 1.87 6.64
C PHE A 160 9.67 3.06 5.85
N GLU A 161 8.36 3.18 5.79
CA GLU A 161 7.65 4.38 5.39
C GLU A 161 7.38 5.22 6.64
N LEU A 162 7.83 6.46 6.63
CA LEU A 162 7.70 7.39 7.74
C LEU A 162 6.63 8.42 7.40
N TYR A 163 5.60 8.51 8.22
CA TYR A 163 4.49 9.45 8.03
C TYR A 163 4.89 10.86 8.46
N SER A 164 5.78 11.46 7.67
CA SER A 164 6.40 12.77 7.97
C SER A 164 5.42 13.93 7.95
N ASP A 165 4.25 13.74 7.35
CA ASP A 165 3.13 14.69 7.38
C ASP A 165 2.36 14.65 8.71
N ALA A 166 2.27 13.48 9.34
CA ALA A 166 1.58 13.29 10.61
C ALA A 166 2.50 13.50 11.84
N CYS A 167 3.73 12.98 11.78
CA CYS A 167 4.69 12.99 12.88
C CYS A 167 6.08 13.48 12.44
N PRO A 168 6.22 14.73 11.96
CA PRO A 168 7.47 15.24 11.38
C PRO A 168 8.67 15.16 12.31
N LYS A 169 8.50 15.47 13.59
CA LYS A 169 9.57 15.47 14.60
C LYS A 169 10.05 14.05 14.91
N THR A 170 9.12 13.13 15.11
CA THR A 170 9.40 11.71 15.39
C THR A 170 10.05 11.05 14.18
N CYS A 171 9.52 11.27 12.98
CA CYS A 171 10.09 10.76 11.72
C CYS A 171 11.51 11.27 11.49
N ARG A 172 11.76 12.57 11.73
CA ARG A 172 13.10 13.15 11.62
C ARG A 172 14.09 12.50 12.59
N ASN A 173 13.69 12.24 13.85
CA ASN A 173 14.52 11.53 14.81
C ASN A 173 14.93 10.15 14.27
N PHE A 174 13.96 9.35 13.89
CA PHE A 174 14.20 8.00 13.35
C PHE A 174 15.06 8.02 12.08
N LYS A 175 14.77 8.89 11.13
CA LYS A 175 15.52 9.06 9.87
C LYS A 175 16.99 9.40 10.11
N VAL A 176 17.25 10.30 11.04
CA VAL A 176 18.62 10.71 11.40
C VAL A 176 19.36 9.57 12.07
N LEU A 177 18.71 8.83 12.98
CA LEU A 177 19.30 7.66 13.63
C LEU A 177 19.56 6.51 12.64
N CYS A 178 18.75 6.35 11.60
CA CYS A 178 19.02 5.40 10.51
C CYS A 178 20.28 5.80 9.70
N THR A 179 20.51 7.11 9.49
CA THR A 179 21.61 7.61 8.66
C THR A 179 22.88 7.93 9.42
N GLY A 180 22.80 8.13 10.73
CA GLY A 180 23.95 8.51 11.59
C GLY A 180 24.57 9.89 11.31
N LYS A 181 23.84 10.79 10.59
CA LYS A 181 24.39 12.05 10.07
C LYS A 181 24.75 13.08 11.14
N VAL A 182 24.21 12.98 12.35
CA VAL A 182 24.46 13.96 13.44
C VAL A 182 25.70 13.61 14.24
N GLY A 183 26.15 12.36 14.22
CA GLY A 183 27.32 11.91 14.94
C GLY A 183 27.01 11.51 16.38
N TYR A 184 27.44 12.31 17.37
CA TYR A 184 27.33 12.01 18.80
C TYR A 184 26.40 12.97 19.52
N SER A 185 25.73 12.49 20.54
CA SER A 185 24.97 13.30 21.49
C SER A 185 25.90 14.11 22.41
N GLN A 186 25.31 15.01 23.22
CA GLN A 186 26.06 15.72 24.26
C GLN A 186 26.63 14.76 25.34
N SER A 187 25.96 13.62 25.55
CA SER A 187 26.40 12.57 26.48
C SER A 187 27.46 11.64 25.86
N GLY A 188 27.89 11.87 24.62
CA GLY A 188 28.88 11.05 23.94
C GLY A 188 28.34 9.75 23.30
N ILE A 189 27.02 9.56 23.27
CA ILE A 189 26.38 8.40 22.64
C ILE A 189 26.32 8.63 21.13
N LYS A 190 26.73 7.61 20.34
CA LYS A 190 26.62 7.66 18.89
C LYS A 190 25.16 7.57 18.45
N LEU A 191 24.66 8.62 17.81
CA LEU A 191 23.30 8.74 17.32
C LEU A 191 23.10 8.00 15.99
N HIS A 192 23.17 6.66 16.06
CA HIS A 192 23.07 5.79 14.89
C HIS A 192 22.61 4.38 15.28
N TYR A 193 21.69 3.79 14.51
CA TYR A 193 21.21 2.42 14.75
C TYR A 193 22.18 1.32 14.33
N VAL A 194 23.25 1.63 13.57
CA VAL A 194 24.25 0.63 13.17
C VAL A 194 24.84 -0.06 14.40
N GLY A 195 24.75 -1.39 14.43
CA GLY A 195 25.25 -2.23 15.53
C GLY A 195 24.31 -2.31 16.73
N SER A 196 23.20 -1.57 16.75
CA SER A 196 22.17 -1.77 17.77
C SER A 196 21.42 -3.09 17.57
N VAL A 197 20.85 -3.63 18.63
CA VAL A 197 20.21 -4.94 18.61
C VAL A 197 18.70 -4.85 18.81
N ILE A 198 17.98 -5.83 18.29
CA ILE A 198 16.60 -6.10 18.69
C ILE A 198 16.68 -6.84 20.04
N HIS A 199 16.59 -6.11 21.13
CA HIS A 199 16.80 -6.62 22.49
C HIS A 199 15.55 -7.24 23.11
N ARG A 200 14.37 -7.05 22.51
CA ARG A 200 13.12 -7.60 23.03
C ARG A 200 12.23 -8.13 21.92
N VAL A 201 11.74 -9.34 22.09
CA VAL A 201 10.73 -9.97 21.21
C VAL A 201 9.55 -10.41 22.07
N VAL A 202 8.38 -9.89 21.78
CA VAL A 202 7.11 -10.31 22.40
C VAL A 202 6.33 -11.10 21.35
N PRO A 203 6.25 -12.44 21.47
CA PRO A 203 5.51 -13.25 20.51
C PRO A 203 4.08 -12.76 20.34
N ASN A 204 3.61 -12.66 19.09
CA ASN A 204 2.29 -12.13 18.75
C ASN A 204 2.01 -10.70 19.27
N GLY A 205 3.03 -9.95 19.60
CA GLY A 205 2.93 -8.56 20.05
C GLY A 205 3.77 -7.64 19.18
N TRP A 206 5.04 -7.53 19.50
CA TRP A 206 5.99 -6.65 18.79
C TRP A 206 7.42 -7.10 18.98
N ILE A 207 8.31 -6.58 18.14
CA ILE A 207 9.75 -6.59 18.34
C ILE A 207 10.21 -5.18 18.69
N GLN A 208 11.24 -5.05 19.54
CA GLN A 208 11.72 -3.76 20.02
C GLN A 208 13.25 -3.71 19.94
N GLY A 209 13.76 -2.59 19.45
CA GLY A 209 15.17 -2.32 19.30
C GLY A 209 15.49 -0.83 19.45
N GLY A 210 16.68 -0.42 19.02
CA GLY A 210 17.06 0.98 18.98
C GLY A 210 17.63 1.52 20.30
N ASP A 211 18.01 0.66 21.26
CA ASP A 211 18.92 1.08 22.33
C ASP A 211 20.33 1.24 21.73
N ILE A 212 20.68 2.47 21.40
CA ILE A 212 21.96 2.85 20.78
C ILE A 212 23.10 3.04 21.79
N ALA A 213 22.79 2.99 23.08
CA ALA A 213 23.78 3.17 24.14
C ALA A 213 24.42 1.82 24.52
N TYR A 214 23.63 0.93 25.12
CA TYR A 214 24.13 -0.32 25.69
C TYR A 214 23.49 -1.58 25.09
N GLY A 215 22.47 -1.44 24.26
CA GLY A 215 21.80 -2.56 23.60
C GLY A 215 20.96 -3.47 24.51
N LYS A 216 20.72 -3.06 25.77
CA LYS A 216 20.00 -3.84 26.77
C LYS A 216 18.52 -3.51 26.90
N GLY A 217 18.09 -2.40 26.26
CA GLY A 217 16.73 -1.89 26.33
C GLY A 217 16.47 -0.92 27.48
N ASP A 218 17.52 -0.52 28.19
CA ASP A 218 17.40 0.37 29.35
C ASP A 218 17.63 1.84 28.99
N ASP A 219 18.22 2.14 27.83
CA ASP A 219 18.70 3.46 27.48
C ASP A 219 18.43 3.84 26.02
N GLY A 220 18.94 4.99 25.59
CA GLY A 220 18.84 5.53 24.24
C GLY A 220 18.44 6.98 24.22
N GLU A 221 19.10 7.77 23.39
CA GLU A 221 18.89 9.21 23.28
C GLU A 221 18.30 9.59 21.92
N SER A 222 17.53 10.64 21.90
CA SER A 222 17.05 11.26 20.67
C SER A 222 18.06 12.25 20.10
N ILE A 223 17.84 12.68 18.86
CA ILE A 223 18.64 13.77 18.25
C ILE A 223 18.36 15.14 18.90
N TYR A 224 17.34 15.24 19.74
CA TYR A 224 16.92 16.47 20.40
C TYR A 224 17.44 16.59 21.84
N GLY A 225 18.01 15.54 22.38
CA GLY A 225 18.45 15.40 23.76
C GLY A 225 18.09 14.02 24.30
N PRO A 226 18.16 13.80 25.63
CA PRO A 226 17.88 12.48 26.22
C PRO A 226 16.51 11.94 25.83
N THR A 227 15.48 12.80 25.85
CA THR A 227 14.12 12.46 25.47
C THR A 227 13.42 13.62 24.76
N PHE A 228 12.30 13.32 24.07
CA PHE A 228 11.39 14.33 23.51
C PHE A 228 9.93 13.93 23.73
N GLU A 229 9.05 14.90 23.61
CA GLU A 229 7.63 14.76 23.86
C GLU A 229 6.91 13.88 22.83
N ASP A 230 5.76 13.31 23.22
CA ASP A 230 4.83 12.65 22.33
C ASP A 230 4.26 13.67 21.34
N GLU A 231 4.34 13.39 20.05
CA GLU A 231 3.95 14.32 19.00
C GLU A 231 2.43 14.28 18.75
N ASN A 232 1.91 13.09 18.46
CA ASN A 232 0.47 12.84 18.37
C ASN A 232 0.16 11.34 18.44
N PHE A 233 -1.14 11.00 18.47
CA PHE A 233 -1.65 9.63 18.53
C PHE A 233 -2.69 9.35 17.43
N SER A 234 -2.57 10.01 16.29
CA SER A 234 -3.53 9.89 15.19
C SER A 234 -3.42 8.56 14.43
N ILE A 235 -2.24 7.94 14.45
CA ILE A 235 -1.96 6.69 13.74
C ILE A 235 -2.27 5.51 14.67
N PRO A 236 -3.26 4.66 14.33
CA PRO A 236 -3.65 3.54 15.18
C PRO A 236 -2.73 2.33 14.98
N HIS A 237 -2.63 1.48 16.01
CA HIS A 237 -1.93 0.20 15.96
C HIS A 237 -2.86 -0.94 15.47
N ASN A 238 -3.49 -0.73 14.33
CA ASN A 238 -4.57 -1.59 13.82
C ASN A 238 -4.08 -2.75 12.95
N LYS A 239 -2.77 -2.90 12.76
CA LYS A 239 -2.17 -3.89 11.83
C LYS A 239 -0.79 -4.33 12.27
N ARG A 240 -0.29 -5.42 11.64
CA ARG A 240 1.12 -5.82 11.71
C ARG A 240 1.99 -4.77 11.00
N GLY A 241 3.23 -4.56 11.45
CA GLY A 241 4.20 -3.69 10.80
C GLY A 241 4.11 -2.21 11.20
N VAL A 242 3.24 -1.82 12.13
CA VAL A 242 3.22 -0.45 12.64
C VAL A 242 4.52 -0.17 13.38
N LEU A 243 5.20 0.91 12.99
CA LEU A 243 6.40 1.43 13.62
C LEU A 243 6.02 2.50 14.66
N GLY A 244 6.44 2.29 15.90
CA GLY A 244 6.19 3.23 16.99
C GLY A 244 7.40 3.46 17.87
N MET A 245 7.41 4.58 18.63
CA MET A 245 8.44 4.89 19.62
C MET A 245 8.16 4.16 20.92
N ALA A 246 9.16 3.44 21.44
CA ALA A 246 9.14 2.95 22.80
C ALA A 246 9.44 4.10 23.75
N ASN A 247 8.75 4.14 24.88
CA ASN A 247 8.93 5.16 25.91
C ASN A 247 8.87 4.55 27.34
N LYS A 248 9.32 5.32 28.34
CA LYS A 248 9.25 4.98 29.77
C LYS A 248 8.11 5.73 30.47
N GLY A 249 7.13 6.17 29.75
CA GLY A 249 6.03 7.02 30.17
C GLY A 249 5.82 8.16 29.19
N ARG A 250 4.84 9.02 29.45
CA ARG A 250 4.54 10.14 28.54
C ARG A 250 5.74 11.07 28.36
N HIS A 251 5.92 11.54 27.12
CA HIS A 251 6.94 12.52 26.75
C HIS A 251 8.38 12.06 27.06
N SER A 252 8.64 10.74 26.93
CA SER A 252 9.97 10.16 27.14
C SER A 252 10.47 9.34 25.95
N ASN A 253 10.17 9.80 24.73
CA ASN A 253 10.66 9.19 23.51
C ASN A 253 12.16 9.46 23.34
N GLY A 254 12.94 8.41 23.09
CA GLY A 254 14.38 8.47 22.84
C GLY A 254 14.75 7.97 21.45
N SER A 255 15.59 6.92 21.41
CA SER A 255 15.94 6.21 20.19
C SER A 255 15.24 4.88 20.03
N GLN A 256 14.71 4.29 21.11
CA GLN A 256 14.09 2.98 21.05
C GLN A 256 12.78 3.00 20.27
N PHE A 257 12.60 1.99 19.42
CA PHE A 257 11.41 1.78 18.60
C PHE A 257 10.88 0.37 18.73
N TYR A 258 9.64 0.16 18.34
CA TYR A 258 9.06 -1.17 18.17
C TYR A 258 8.34 -1.29 16.83
N ILE A 259 8.19 -2.55 16.40
CA ILE A 259 7.44 -2.94 15.22
C ILE A 259 6.39 -3.96 15.63
N THR A 260 5.13 -3.70 15.38
CA THR A 260 4.04 -4.61 15.72
C THR A 260 4.04 -5.86 14.86
N LEU A 261 3.76 -7.03 15.46
CA LEU A 261 3.64 -8.31 14.76
C LEU A 261 2.18 -8.69 14.47
N GLN A 262 1.23 -7.96 15.04
CA GLN A 262 -0.22 -8.05 14.83
C GLN A 262 -0.88 -6.75 15.27
N PRO A 263 -2.21 -6.57 15.08
CA PRO A 263 -2.94 -5.45 15.65
C PRO A 263 -2.79 -5.38 17.17
N THR A 264 -2.40 -4.21 17.71
CA THR A 264 -2.15 -3.99 19.15
C THR A 264 -2.86 -2.71 19.62
N PRO A 265 -4.22 -2.63 19.53
CA PRO A 265 -4.95 -1.40 19.83
C PRO A 265 -4.81 -0.92 21.27
N TYR A 266 -4.36 -1.78 22.19
CA TYR A 266 -4.05 -1.40 23.58
C TYR A 266 -2.81 -0.49 23.73
N LEU A 267 -2.03 -0.31 22.64
CA LEU A 267 -0.92 0.66 22.56
C LEU A 267 -1.40 2.05 22.10
N ASP A 268 -2.60 2.17 21.54
CA ASP A 268 -3.17 3.45 21.10
C ASP A 268 -3.22 4.47 22.24
N LYS A 269 -2.91 5.72 21.90
CA LYS A 269 -2.87 6.86 22.85
C LYS A 269 -1.83 6.74 23.99
N LYS A 270 -0.99 5.69 23.96
CA LYS A 270 0.11 5.50 24.93
C LYS A 270 1.47 5.65 24.26
N TYR A 271 1.57 5.21 23.02
CA TYR A 271 2.81 5.22 22.24
C TYR A 271 2.57 5.88 20.89
N VAL A 272 3.52 6.69 20.46
CA VAL A 272 3.45 7.40 19.19
C VAL A 272 3.80 6.42 18.05
N ALA A 273 2.80 6.05 17.25
CA ALA A 273 3.02 5.41 15.98
C ALA A 273 3.34 6.48 14.92
N PHE A 274 4.36 6.26 14.09
CA PHE A 274 4.83 7.28 13.15
C PHE A 274 5.23 6.72 11.78
N GLY A 275 5.07 5.44 11.56
CA GLY A 275 5.43 4.82 10.29
C GLY A 275 4.96 3.38 10.16
N TYR A 276 5.43 2.77 9.10
CA TYR A 276 5.07 1.42 8.72
C TYR A 276 6.26 0.68 8.08
N VAL A 277 6.35 -0.64 8.31
CA VAL A 277 7.37 -1.50 7.74
C VAL A 277 6.85 -2.19 6.50
N HIS A 278 7.55 -2.03 5.39
CA HIS A 278 7.38 -2.82 4.17
C HIS A 278 8.42 -3.93 4.21
N SER A 279 8.00 -5.21 4.24
CA SER A 279 8.95 -6.30 4.11
C SER A 279 9.36 -6.44 2.64
N GLN A 280 10.66 -6.43 2.36
CA GLN A 280 11.18 -7.14 1.19
C GLN A 280 11.56 -8.55 1.65
N VAL A 281 10.87 -9.53 1.09
CA VAL A 281 11.31 -10.93 1.15
C VAL A 281 12.34 -11.14 0.06
#